data_e25764c5dc4f645784c0701a00231891
#
_entry.id   e25764c5dc4f645784c0701a00231891
#
_cell.length_a   1.000
_cell.length_b   1.000
_cell.length_c   1.000
_cell.angle_alpha   90.00
_cell.angle_beta   90.00
_cell.angle_gamma   90.00
#
_symmetry.space_group_name_H-M   'P 1'
#
loop_
_entity.id
_entity.type
_entity.pdbx_description
1 polymer ?
#
loop_
_entity_poly.entity_id
_entity_poly.type
_entity_poly.pdbx_seq_one_letter_code
_entity_poly.pdbx_strand_id
1 'polypeptide(L)'
;MPADEIEVIKQRLVDQIKPIGVYLFGSFANGTPHAESDLDFYIVVEDGEKDLHAIAASAHKAIRDVKQRPVDILVGTKSRFDERKDQFTVENEVFRKGILIYEAAC
;
A
#
# COMPACT_ATOMS: atom_id res chain seq x y z
N MET A 1 -18.82 -2.18 2.95
CA MET A 1 -18.03 -3.33 2.46
C MET A 1 -16.54 -2.97 2.41
N PRO A 2 -15.65 -3.88 2.79
CA PRO A 2 -14.22 -3.61 2.70
C PRO A 2 -13.77 -3.24 1.29
N ALA A 3 -14.37 -3.82 0.27
CA ALA A 3 -13.99 -3.53 -1.11
C ALA A 3 -14.21 -2.07 -1.47
N ASP A 4 -15.30 -1.47 -1.00
CA ASP A 4 -15.57 -0.05 -1.25
C ASP A 4 -14.59 0.85 -0.50
N GLU A 5 -14.28 0.49 0.74
CA GLU A 5 -13.30 1.22 1.54
C GLU A 5 -11.92 1.16 0.90
N ILE A 6 -11.51 -0.01 0.43
CA ILE A 6 -10.23 -0.21 -0.24
C ILE A 6 -10.15 0.65 -1.50
N GLU A 7 -11.22 0.70 -2.28
CA GLU A 7 -11.24 1.49 -3.51
C GLU A 7 -11.11 2.99 -3.23
N VAL A 8 -11.83 3.49 -2.23
CA VAL A 8 -11.75 4.89 -1.85
C VAL A 8 -10.35 5.24 -1.33
N ILE A 9 -9.78 4.40 -0.48
CA ILE A 9 -8.44 4.61 0.05
C ILE A 9 -7.43 4.59 -1.09
N LYS A 10 -7.52 3.61 -1.98
CA LYS A 10 -6.63 3.53 -3.15
C LYS A 10 -6.68 4.83 -3.95
N GLN A 11 -7.88 5.32 -4.23
CA GLN A 11 -8.03 6.53 -5.04
C GLN A 11 -7.38 7.74 -4.36
N ARG A 12 -7.55 7.87 -3.05
CA ARG A 12 -6.92 8.95 -2.29
C ARG A 12 -5.40 8.85 -2.32
N LEU A 13 -4.87 7.64 -2.18
CA LEU A 13 -3.43 7.42 -2.24
C LEU A 13 -2.87 7.75 -3.62
N VAL A 14 -3.56 7.32 -4.67
CA VAL A 14 -3.13 7.61 -6.04
C VAL A 14 -3.13 9.11 -6.31
N ASP A 15 -4.19 9.80 -5.92
CA ASP A 15 -4.32 11.23 -6.18
C ASP A 15 -3.28 12.05 -5.40
N GLN A 16 -3.01 11.67 -4.16
CA GLN A 16 -2.13 12.44 -3.28
C GLN A 16 -0.65 12.11 -3.51
N ILE A 17 -0.33 10.85 -3.71
CA ILE A 17 1.06 10.38 -3.76
C ILE A 17 1.55 10.22 -5.20
N LYS A 18 0.65 9.85 -6.10
CA LYS A 18 0.97 9.52 -7.50
C LYS A 18 2.05 8.42 -7.56
N PRO A 19 1.78 7.28 -6.92
CA PRO A 19 2.78 6.22 -6.83
C PRO A 19 2.91 5.45 -8.13
N ILE A 20 3.94 4.62 -8.21
CA ILE A 20 4.09 3.67 -9.32
C ILE A 20 3.14 2.50 -9.13
N GLY A 21 2.95 2.06 -7.91
CA GLY A 21 2.07 0.95 -7.62
C GLY A 21 1.59 0.95 -6.19
N VAL A 22 0.48 0.27 -5.94
CA VAL A 22 -0.07 0.08 -4.60
C VAL A 22 -0.49 -1.38 -4.46
N TYR A 23 -0.01 -2.03 -3.40
CA TYR A 23 -0.39 -3.40 -3.07
C TYR A 23 -1.22 -3.41 -1.80
N LEU A 24 -2.21 -4.30 -1.77
CA LEU A 24 -2.93 -4.66 -0.55
C LEU A 24 -2.35 -5.98 -0.07
N PHE A 25 -1.97 -6.08 1.20
CA PHE A 25 -1.44 -7.33 1.73
C PHE A 25 -2.03 -7.58 3.12
N GLY A 26 -1.54 -8.61 3.81
CA GLY A 26 -2.06 -8.96 5.12
C GLY A 26 -3.33 -9.80 5.03
N SER A 27 -4.16 -9.78 6.08
CA SER A 27 -5.29 -10.70 6.18
C SER A 27 -6.34 -10.53 5.08
N PHE A 28 -6.55 -9.29 4.59
CA PHE A 28 -7.51 -9.09 3.51
C PHE A 28 -7.04 -9.70 2.19
N ALA A 29 -5.73 -9.64 1.93
CA ALA A 29 -5.17 -10.22 0.73
C ALA A 29 -5.10 -11.75 0.82
N ASN A 30 -4.92 -12.29 2.03
CA ASN A 30 -4.78 -13.73 2.25
C ASN A 30 -6.10 -14.49 2.34
N GLY A 31 -7.23 -13.78 2.24
CA GLY A 31 -8.53 -14.44 2.28
C GLY A 31 -9.00 -14.86 3.67
N THR A 32 -8.39 -14.30 4.72
CA THR A 32 -8.78 -14.59 6.10
C THR A 32 -9.20 -13.32 6.86
N PRO A 33 -9.90 -12.38 6.21
CA PRO A 33 -10.29 -11.15 6.90
C PRO A 33 -11.47 -11.38 7.83
N HIS A 34 -11.56 -10.51 8.83
CA HIS A 34 -12.74 -10.41 9.66
C HIS A 34 -13.03 -8.92 9.91
N ALA A 35 -14.16 -8.61 10.53
CA ALA A 35 -14.67 -7.25 10.61
C ALA A 35 -13.68 -6.24 11.20
N GLU A 36 -12.80 -6.70 12.08
CA GLU A 36 -11.85 -5.83 12.77
C GLU A 36 -10.43 -5.92 12.20
N SER A 37 -10.25 -6.63 11.07
CA SER A 37 -8.92 -6.74 10.45
C SER A 37 -8.44 -5.38 9.96
N ASP A 38 -7.14 -5.13 10.18
CA ASP A 38 -6.50 -3.93 9.66
C ASP A 38 -6.32 -4.05 8.15
N LEU A 39 -6.26 -2.91 7.48
CA LEU A 39 -5.87 -2.87 6.08
C LEU A 39 -4.38 -2.55 6.00
N ASP A 40 -3.65 -3.31 5.20
CA ASP A 40 -2.21 -3.14 5.04
C ASP A 40 -1.91 -2.80 3.58
N PHE A 41 -1.30 -1.64 3.36
CA PHE A 41 -0.94 -1.18 2.02
C PHE A 41 0.57 -1.01 1.90
N TYR A 42 1.10 -1.38 0.75
CA TYR A 42 2.49 -1.09 0.41
C TYR A 42 2.48 -0.19 -0.83
N ILE A 43 3.06 0.99 -0.70
CA ILE A 43 3.12 1.98 -1.78
C ILE A 43 4.51 1.96 -2.39
N VAL A 44 4.59 1.72 -3.70
CA VAL A 44 5.85 1.74 -4.43
C VAL A 44 5.95 3.09 -5.14
N VAL A 45 7.04 3.81 -4.89
CA VAL A 45 7.27 5.13 -5.47
C VAL A 45 8.54 5.14 -6.32
N GLU A 46 8.74 6.23 -7.06
CA GLU A 46 9.92 6.40 -7.90
C GLU A 46 11.21 6.36 -7.08
N ASP A 47 12.29 5.90 -7.71
CA ASP A 47 13.59 5.78 -7.04
C ASP A 47 14.16 7.13 -6.58
N GLY A 48 13.76 8.21 -7.20
CA GLY A 48 14.24 9.54 -6.82
C GLY A 48 13.68 10.10 -5.54
N GLU A 49 12.68 9.45 -4.95
CA GLU A 49 12.05 9.93 -3.73
C GLU A 49 12.99 9.73 -2.54
N LYS A 50 13.25 10.80 -1.80
CA LYS A 50 14.24 10.78 -0.72
C LYS A 50 13.64 10.67 0.66
N ASP A 51 12.42 11.16 0.87
CA ASP A 51 11.81 11.18 2.19
C ASP A 51 10.57 10.30 2.23
N LEU A 52 10.80 9.01 2.45
CA LEU A 52 9.73 8.03 2.49
C LEU A 52 8.82 8.24 3.71
N HIS A 53 9.36 8.79 4.80
CA HIS A 53 8.54 9.12 5.98
C HIS A 53 7.53 10.21 5.67
N ALA A 54 7.95 11.23 4.92
CA ALA A 54 7.05 12.31 4.53
C ALA A 54 5.94 11.77 3.61
N ILE A 55 6.29 10.85 2.72
CA ILE A 55 5.30 10.22 1.84
C ILE A 55 4.30 9.41 2.66
N ALA A 56 4.77 8.62 3.61
CA ALA A 56 3.89 7.85 4.49
C ALA A 56 2.96 8.76 5.30
N ALA A 57 3.49 9.86 5.84
CA ALA A 57 2.69 10.82 6.58
C ALA A 57 1.61 11.46 5.70
N SER A 58 1.98 11.80 4.47
CA SER A 58 1.05 12.36 3.49
C SER A 58 -0.05 11.35 3.14
N ALA A 59 0.32 10.08 2.99
CA ALA A 59 -0.63 9.02 2.71
C ALA A 59 -1.64 8.84 3.85
N HIS A 60 -1.17 8.80 5.10
CA HIS A 60 -2.06 8.70 6.25
C HIS A 60 -3.01 9.89 6.33
N LYS A 61 -2.51 11.08 6.04
CA LYS A 61 -3.33 12.29 6.05
C LYS A 61 -4.40 12.23 4.95
N ALA A 62 -4.05 11.71 3.79
CA ALA A 62 -4.96 11.65 2.66
C ALA A 62 -6.16 10.76 2.90
N ILE A 63 -6.04 9.75 3.78
CA ILE A 63 -7.10 8.78 4.03
C ILE A 63 -7.78 8.95 5.38
N ARG A 64 -7.35 9.94 6.17
CA ARG A 64 -7.81 10.10 7.55
C ARG A 64 -9.33 10.19 7.67
N ASP A 65 -9.97 10.88 6.74
CA ASP A 65 -11.42 11.13 6.79
C ASP A 65 -12.24 9.99 6.15
N VAL A 66 -11.62 9.05 5.47
CA VAL A 66 -12.34 7.97 4.78
C VAL A 66 -12.09 6.59 5.34
N LYS A 67 -11.05 6.39 6.13
CA LYS A 67 -10.78 5.08 6.70
C LYS A 67 -11.75 4.76 7.82
N GLN A 68 -12.19 3.50 7.88
CA GLN A 68 -13.13 3.04 8.89
C GLN A 68 -12.52 2.04 9.86
N ARG A 69 -11.22 1.74 9.68
CA ARG A 69 -10.48 0.79 10.49
C ARG A 69 -9.01 1.19 10.51
N PRO A 70 -8.20 0.59 11.38
CA PRO A 70 -6.76 0.87 11.33
C PRO A 70 -6.19 0.52 9.96
N VAL A 71 -5.33 1.38 9.47
CA VAL A 71 -4.67 1.22 8.18
C VAL A 71 -3.18 1.40 8.38
N ASP A 72 -2.40 0.38 7.99
CA ASP A 72 -0.96 0.45 8.00
C ASP A 72 -0.47 0.73 6.59
N ILE A 73 0.47 1.65 6.47
CA ILE A 73 1.02 2.04 5.17
C ILE A 73 2.53 1.93 5.22
N LEU A 74 3.07 1.12 4.32
CA LEU A 74 4.51 1.02 4.12
C LEU A 74 4.84 1.64 2.77
N VAL A 75 5.97 2.32 2.68
CA VAL A 75 6.41 2.98 1.45
C VAL A 75 7.82 2.52 1.11
N GLY A 76 8.04 2.16 -0.14
CA GLY A 76 9.36 1.81 -0.64
C GLY A 76 9.54 2.28 -2.06
N THR A 77 10.79 2.46 -2.47
CA THR A 77 11.09 2.78 -3.87
C THR A 77 11.00 1.52 -4.71
N LYS A 78 10.88 1.70 -6.01
CA LYS A 78 10.80 0.58 -6.95
C LYS A 78 12.06 -0.30 -6.87
N SER A 79 13.24 0.30 -6.83
CA SER A 79 14.49 -0.46 -6.71
C SER A 79 14.54 -1.26 -5.43
N ARG A 80 14.14 -0.65 -4.31
CA ARG A 80 14.11 -1.34 -3.02
C ARG A 80 13.14 -2.53 -3.07
N PHE A 81 11.95 -2.32 -3.63
CA PHE A 81 10.95 -3.39 -3.72
C PHE A 81 11.48 -4.54 -4.60
N ASP A 82 12.00 -4.22 -5.78
CA ASP A 82 12.53 -5.22 -6.71
C ASP A 82 13.69 -5.99 -6.12
N GLU A 83 14.55 -5.31 -5.35
CA GLU A 83 15.72 -5.92 -4.74
C GLU A 83 15.37 -6.86 -3.59
N ARG A 84 14.34 -6.49 -2.81
CA ARG A 84 14.00 -7.20 -1.59
C ARG A 84 12.88 -8.23 -1.74
N LYS A 85 12.13 -8.19 -2.84
CA LYS A 85 10.98 -9.08 -3.02
C LYS A 85 11.33 -10.57 -3.07
N ASP A 86 12.59 -10.90 -3.37
CA ASP A 86 13.07 -12.27 -3.43
C ASP A 86 13.82 -12.71 -2.16
N GLN A 87 13.79 -11.90 -1.11
CA GLN A 87 14.47 -12.16 0.15
C GLN A 87 13.45 -12.38 1.26
N PHE A 88 13.92 -12.73 2.47
CA PHE A 88 13.03 -12.87 3.63
C PHE A 88 12.69 -11.49 4.20
N THR A 89 11.74 -10.81 3.57
CA THR A 89 11.40 -9.43 3.88
C THR A 89 9.89 -9.23 3.77
N VAL A 90 9.41 -8.06 4.24
CA VAL A 90 8.02 -7.68 4.04
C VAL A 90 7.70 -7.54 2.55
N GLU A 91 8.66 -7.07 1.76
CA GLU A 91 8.48 -6.96 0.31
C GLU A 91 8.25 -8.31 -0.34
N ASN A 92 8.91 -9.36 0.15
CA ASN A 92 8.67 -10.71 -0.34
C ASN A 92 7.24 -11.16 -0.05
N GLU A 93 6.74 -10.91 1.16
CA GLU A 93 5.36 -11.25 1.50
C GLU A 93 4.38 -10.48 0.64
N VAL A 94 4.61 -9.18 0.44
CA VAL A 94 3.75 -8.35 -0.40
C VAL A 94 3.74 -8.87 -1.83
N PHE A 95 4.90 -9.19 -2.37
CA PHE A 95 5.01 -9.68 -3.75
C PHE A 95 4.34 -11.02 -3.96
N ARG A 96 4.51 -11.95 -3.01
CA ARG A 96 4.00 -13.32 -3.15
C ARG A 96 2.53 -13.46 -2.79
N LYS A 97 2.07 -12.75 -1.77
CA LYS A 97 0.72 -12.93 -1.20
C LYS A 97 -0.16 -11.71 -1.34
N GLY A 98 0.41 -10.56 -1.64
CA GLY A 98 -0.34 -9.32 -1.79
C GLY A 98 -1.08 -9.26 -3.11
N ILE A 99 -1.98 -8.31 -3.19
CA ILE A 99 -2.76 -8.03 -4.40
C ILE A 99 -2.36 -6.66 -4.90
N LEU A 100 -1.91 -6.59 -6.16
CA LEU A 100 -1.61 -5.31 -6.81
C LEU A 100 -2.94 -4.65 -7.17
N ILE A 101 -3.28 -3.57 -6.49
CA ILE A 101 -4.56 -2.89 -6.71
C ILE A 101 -4.43 -1.64 -7.58
N TYR A 102 -3.22 -1.17 -7.81
CA TYR A 102 -2.96 -0.04 -8.69
C TYR A 102 -1.56 -0.15 -9.28
N GLU A 103 -1.46 0.11 -10.57
CA GLU A 103 -0.18 0.20 -11.26
C GLU A 103 -0.25 1.35 -12.24
N ALA A 104 0.69 2.28 -12.15
CA ALA A 104 0.72 3.42 -13.03
C ALA A 104 1.04 3.01 -14.46
N ALA A 105 0.33 3.56 -15.42
CA ALA A 105 0.63 3.35 -16.84
C ALA A 105 1.94 4.09 -17.17
N CYS A 106 2.78 3.46 -17.94
CA CYS A 106 4.04 4.05 -18.40
C CYS A 106 3.85 4.82 -19.69
#